data_c26ec577fbc8153af46341ae10fc2ba3
#
_entry.id   c26ec577fbc8153af46341ae10fc2ba3
#
_cell.length_a   1.000
_cell.length_b   1.000
_cell.length_c   1.000
_cell.angle_alpha   90.00
_cell.angle_beta   90.00
_cell.angle_gamma   90.00
#
_symmetry.space_group_name_H-M   'P 1'
#
loop_
_entity.id
_entity.type
_entity.pdbx_description
1 polymer ?
#
loop_
_entity_poly.entity_id
_entity_poly.type
_entity_poly.pdbx_seq_one_letter_code
_entity_poly.pdbx_strand_id
1 'polypeptide(L)'
;MILGKKERRITIAIGLIIGVSASSMLVRHAIDIKKEQAETRLGSYKSLKCAGSEESFPPLPATITEAIPNGVVIFFEANRTSLVQKTDTLINAWVIETAGSFRSERLFLLAEVDVLSSTKTHFFRASELYIKLMKSTTSSSFEQGLDIEKFKVIGKNSSTGELIVQIRNFSPENLHATKNYFNSMPGVKSTRFSSWHSAH
;
A
#
# COMPACT_ATOMS: atom_id res chain seq x y z
N MET A 1 -12.82 32.16 -48.60
CA MET A 1 -11.63 32.97 -48.32
C MET A 1 -10.47 31.99 -48.14
N ILE A 2 -9.53 31.92 -49.13
CA ILE A 2 -8.43 30.92 -49.09
C ILE A 2 -7.24 31.66 -48.47
N LEU A 3 -6.86 31.27 -47.25
CA LEU A 3 -5.70 31.82 -46.55
C LEU A 3 -4.40 31.60 -47.34
N GLY A 4 -3.61 32.62 -47.47
CA GLY A 4 -2.30 32.58 -48.11
C GLY A 4 -1.32 31.62 -47.42
N LYS A 5 -0.30 31.08 -48.12
CA LYS A 5 0.67 30.14 -47.56
C LYS A 5 1.34 30.63 -46.25
N LYS A 6 1.60 31.94 -46.11
CA LYS A 6 2.18 32.53 -44.89
C LYS A 6 1.18 32.54 -43.73
N GLU A 7 -0.05 32.92 -43.99
CA GLU A 7 -1.13 32.94 -42.97
C GLU A 7 -1.43 31.56 -42.43
N ARG A 8 -1.45 30.54 -43.29
CA ARG A 8 -1.64 29.15 -42.90
C ARG A 8 -0.53 28.64 -41.97
N ARG A 9 0.73 29.04 -42.21
CA ARG A 9 1.86 28.66 -41.34
C ARG A 9 1.76 29.35 -39.99
N ILE A 10 1.36 30.61 -39.95
CA ILE A 10 1.17 31.37 -38.70
C ILE A 10 0.02 30.76 -37.88
N THR A 11 -1.10 30.43 -38.51
CA THR A 11 -2.25 29.80 -37.82
C THR A 11 -1.88 28.43 -37.22
N ILE A 12 -1.10 27.64 -37.94
CA ILE A 12 -0.62 26.33 -37.42
C ILE A 12 0.33 26.54 -36.25
N ALA A 13 1.26 27.48 -36.31
CA ALA A 13 2.19 27.76 -35.22
C ALA A 13 1.47 28.27 -33.96
N ILE A 14 0.49 29.16 -34.10
CA ILE A 14 -0.34 29.62 -32.97
C ILE A 14 -1.14 28.47 -32.37
N GLY A 15 -1.78 27.64 -33.19
CA GLY A 15 -2.53 26.49 -32.73
C GLY A 15 -1.66 25.48 -31.95
N LEU A 16 -0.41 25.28 -32.38
CA LEU A 16 0.56 24.41 -31.73
C LEU A 16 1.01 24.97 -30.37
N ILE A 17 1.26 26.26 -30.28
CA ILE A 17 1.63 26.95 -29.03
C ILE A 17 0.46 26.87 -28.03
N ILE A 18 -0.76 27.16 -28.46
CA ILE A 18 -1.95 27.05 -27.60
C ILE A 18 -2.17 25.63 -27.14
N GLY A 19 -2.04 24.66 -28.03
CA GLY A 19 -2.21 23.22 -27.69
C GLY A 19 -1.19 22.74 -26.67
N VAL A 20 0.08 23.08 -26.82
CA VAL A 20 1.15 22.71 -25.87
C VAL A 20 0.93 23.40 -24.52
N SER A 21 0.56 24.68 -24.52
CA SER A 21 0.30 25.47 -23.30
C SER A 21 -0.90 24.88 -22.52
N ALA A 22 -2.00 24.59 -23.20
CA ALA A 22 -3.19 24.00 -22.59
C ALA A 22 -2.91 22.60 -22.04
N SER A 23 -2.19 21.76 -22.78
CA SER A 23 -1.78 20.44 -22.31
C SER A 23 -0.88 20.51 -21.07
N SER A 24 0.07 21.45 -21.06
CA SER A 24 0.96 21.68 -19.91
C SER A 24 0.18 22.13 -18.66
N MET A 25 -0.82 23.01 -18.82
CA MET A 25 -1.69 23.43 -17.72
C MET A 25 -2.52 22.27 -17.17
N LEU A 26 -3.10 21.44 -18.03
CA LEU A 26 -3.89 20.28 -17.61
C LEU A 26 -3.04 19.26 -16.84
N VAL A 27 -1.81 19.01 -17.28
CA VAL A 27 -0.89 18.11 -16.59
C VAL A 27 -0.50 18.68 -15.22
N ARG A 28 -0.19 19.96 -15.12
CA ARG A 28 0.10 20.62 -13.83
C ARG A 28 -1.09 20.54 -12.89
N HIS A 29 -2.27 20.87 -13.36
CA HIS A 29 -3.50 20.80 -12.56
C HIS A 29 -3.79 19.37 -12.05
N ALA A 30 -3.60 18.36 -12.89
CA ALA A 30 -3.74 16.96 -12.48
C ALA A 30 -2.70 16.54 -11.42
N ILE A 31 -1.48 17.07 -11.49
CA ILE A 31 -0.43 16.84 -10.49
C ILE A 31 -0.80 17.52 -9.17
N ASP A 32 -1.29 18.76 -9.22
CA ASP A 32 -1.66 19.54 -8.05
C ASP A 32 -2.85 18.90 -7.32
N ILE A 33 -3.90 18.45 -8.05
CA ILE A 33 -5.02 17.69 -7.47
C ILE A 33 -4.54 16.43 -6.78
N LYS A 34 -3.64 15.66 -7.40
CA LYS A 34 -3.09 14.45 -6.77
C LYS A 34 -2.27 14.75 -5.52
N LYS A 35 -1.53 15.86 -5.53
CA LYS A 35 -0.74 16.32 -4.40
C LYS A 35 -1.63 16.75 -3.24
N GLU A 36 -2.66 17.52 -3.52
CA GLU A 36 -3.66 17.98 -2.56
C GLU A 36 -4.44 16.81 -1.95
N GLN A 37 -4.83 15.81 -2.77
CA GLN A 37 -5.45 14.58 -2.28
C GLN A 37 -4.51 13.76 -1.39
N ALA A 38 -3.23 13.70 -1.72
CA ALA A 38 -2.23 13.02 -0.89
C ALA A 38 -2.01 13.76 0.44
N GLU A 39 -1.93 15.08 0.42
CA GLU A 39 -1.79 15.91 1.62
C GLU A 39 -3.05 15.86 2.51
N THR A 40 -4.25 15.86 1.92
CA THR A 40 -5.52 15.70 2.64
C THR A 40 -5.63 14.33 3.30
N ARG A 41 -5.20 13.26 2.61
CA ARG A 41 -5.13 11.91 3.19
C ARG A 41 -4.11 11.82 4.33
N LEU A 42 -2.94 12.43 4.17
CA LEU A 42 -1.93 12.53 5.23
C LEU A 42 -2.43 13.34 6.43
N GLY A 43 -3.14 14.45 6.19
CA GLY A 43 -3.75 15.27 7.23
C GLY A 43 -4.84 14.53 8.00
N SER A 44 -5.71 13.82 7.31
CA SER A 44 -6.75 12.95 7.91
C SER A 44 -6.13 11.83 8.76
N TYR A 45 -5.02 11.27 8.32
CA TYR A 45 -4.32 10.21 9.06
C TYR A 45 -3.57 10.74 10.30
N LYS A 46 -3.00 11.96 10.21
CA LYS A 46 -2.41 12.64 11.38
C LYS A 46 -3.46 12.99 12.43
N SER A 47 -4.67 13.37 12.02
CA SER A 47 -5.77 13.67 12.95
C SER A 47 -6.29 12.43 13.66
N LEU A 48 -6.27 11.25 13.04
CA LEU A 48 -6.57 9.97 13.70
C LEU A 48 -5.53 9.61 14.77
N LYS A 49 -4.26 9.98 14.58
CA LYS A 49 -3.21 9.84 15.60
C LYS A 49 -3.44 10.75 16.81
N CYS A 50 -4.04 11.92 16.62
CA CYS A 50 -4.31 12.89 17.69
C CYS A 50 -5.61 12.60 18.46
N ALA A 51 -6.48 11.72 17.96
CA ALA A 51 -7.79 11.48 18.54
C ALA A 51 -7.83 10.41 19.65
N GLY A 52 -6.72 9.76 19.97
CA GLY A 52 -6.72 8.75 21.03
C GLY A 52 -5.33 8.38 21.50
N SER A 53 -5.01 8.82 22.71
CA SER A 53 -3.87 8.49 23.55
C SER A 53 -2.49 9.06 23.15
N GLU A 54 -1.94 9.80 24.09
CA GLU A 54 -0.51 10.12 24.23
C GLU A 54 0.34 8.87 24.56
N GLU A 55 -0.05 7.69 24.13
CA GLU A 55 0.78 6.50 24.26
C GLU A 55 1.95 6.64 23.31
N SER A 56 3.09 7.03 23.86
CA SER A 56 4.35 7.00 23.15
C SER A 56 4.67 5.54 22.81
N PHE A 57 4.68 5.22 21.53
CA PHE A 57 5.14 3.91 21.07
C PHE A 57 6.56 3.65 21.58
N PRO A 58 6.92 2.41 21.90
CA PRO A 58 8.28 2.09 22.29
C PRO A 58 9.25 2.46 21.15
N PRO A 59 10.51 2.80 21.48
CA PRO A 59 11.50 3.18 20.49
C PRO A 59 11.67 2.05 19.46
N LEU A 60 11.80 2.44 18.20
CA LEU A 60 12.02 1.48 17.12
C LEU A 60 13.38 0.79 17.30
N PRO A 61 13.45 -0.52 17.14
CA PRO A 61 14.72 -1.24 17.01
C PRO A 61 15.59 -0.68 15.88
N ALA A 62 16.90 -0.69 16.07
CA ALA A 62 17.86 -0.18 15.07
C ALA A 62 17.68 -0.84 13.69
N THR A 63 17.39 -2.15 13.66
CA THR A 63 17.13 -2.89 12.43
C THR A 63 15.96 -2.34 11.63
N ILE A 64 14.96 -1.79 12.30
CA ILE A 64 13.79 -1.18 11.63
C ILE A 64 14.16 0.23 11.15
N THR A 65 14.84 1.03 11.98
CA THR A 65 15.22 2.40 11.63
C THR A 65 16.21 2.42 10.45
N GLU A 66 17.12 1.48 10.38
CA GLU A 66 18.05 1.32 9.26
C GLU A 66 17.34 0.92 7.96
N ALA A 67 16.39 -0.02 8.05
CA ALA A 67 15.65 -0.47 6.88
C ALA A 67 14.63 0.57 6.38
N ILE A 68 14.05 1.37 7.29
CA ILE A 68 12.97 2.34 7.00
C ILE A 68 13.27 3.68 7.69
N PRO A 69 14.28 4.43 7.22
CA PRO A 69 14.77 5.63 7.92
C PRO A 69 13.73 6.76 8.06
N ASN A 70 12.77 6.83 7.14
CA ASN A 70 11.72 7.86 7.13
C ASN A 70 10.34 7.31 7.51
N GLY A 71 10.30 6.16 8.17
CA GLY A 71 9.07 5.51 8.58
C GLY A 71 8.43 6.19 9.79
N VAL A 72 7.09 6.24 9.80
CA VAL A 72 6.30 6.72 10.93
C VAL A 72 5.55 5.54 11.53
N VAL A 73 5.77 5.26 12.82
CA VAL A 73 5.01 4.21 13.52
C VAL A 73 3.56 4.65 13.67
N ILE A 74 2.66 3.80 13.26
CA ILE A 74 1.22 4.06 13.34
C ILE A 74 0.49 3.08 14.26
N PHE A 75 1.13 1.95 14.58
CA PHE A 75 0.58 0.93 15.46
C PHE A 75 1.71 0.08 16.05
N PHE A 76 1.51 -0.38 17.29
CA PHE A 76 2.40 -1.29 17.97
C PHE A 76 1.60 -2.31 18.78
N GLU A 77 2.04 -3.56 18.76
CA GLU A 77 1.48 -4.64 19.56
C GLU A 77 2.61 -5.50 20.11
N ALA A 78 2.68 -5.61 21.43
CA ALA A 78 3.69 -6.39 22.13
C ALA A 78 3.24 -7.85 22.32
N ASN A 79 4.21 -8.75 22.37
CA ASN A 79 4.04 -10.16 22.78
C ASN A 79 2.88 -10.89 22.06
N ARG A 80 2.71 -10.61 20.77
CA ARG A 80 1.70 -11.32 19.97
C ARG A 80 2.28 -12.54 19.27
N THR A 81 1.42 -13.43 18.82
CA THR A 81 1.80 -14.52 17.92
C THR A 81 2.05 -13.97 16.52
N SER A 82 3.12 -14.41 15.86
CA SER A 82 3.45 -13.97 14.51
C SER A 82 2.31 -14.21 13.53
N LEU A 83 2.01 -13.19 12.71
CA LEU A 83 1.07 -13.32 11.60
C LEU A 83 1.62 -14.16 10.45
N VAL A 84 2.93 -14.32 10.39
CA VAL A 84 3.62 -14.88 9.24
C VAL A 84 4.28 -16.20 9.55
N GLN A 85 4.92 -16.31 10.69
CA GLN A 85 5.59 -17.55 11.12
C GLN A 85 4.55 -18.52 11.70
N LYS A 86 4.71 -19.79 11.38
CA LYS A 86 3.85 -20.87 11.90
C LYS A 86 4.26 -21.35 13.31
N THR A 87 5.20 -20.66 13.93
CA THR A 87 5.70 -20.99 15.27
C THR A 87 4.98 -20.14 16.30
N ASP A 88 4.77 -20.71 17.49
CA ASP A 88 4.19 -19.99 18.66
C ASP A 88 5.18 -18.97 19.26
N THR A 89 6.10 -18.45 18.44
CA THR A 89 7.07 -17.45 18.85
C THR A 89 6.37 -16.14 19.12
N LEU A 90 6.60 -15.59 20.31
CA LEU A 90 6.13 -14.26 20.66
C LEU A 90 6.98 -13.21 19.95
N ILE A 91 6.32 -12.28 19.34
CA ILE A 91 6.95 -11.18 18.60
C ILE A 91 6.41 -9.84 19.07
N ASN A 92 7.22 -8.81 18.91
CA ASN A 92 6.77 -7.44 18.91
C ASN A 92 6.53 -7.00 17.46
N ALA A 93 5.40 -6.36 17.22
CA ALA A 93 4.99 -5.95 15.89
C ALA A 93 4.76 -4.45 15.80
N TRP A 94 5.37 -3.83 14.83
CA TRP A 94 5.17 -2.43 14.46
C TRP A 94 4.52 -2.35 13.09
N VAL A 95 3.53 -1.49 12.94
CA VAL A 95 3.07 -1.06 11.62
C VAL A 95 3.60 0.34 11.37
N ILE A 96 4.30 0.47 10.25
CA ILE A 96 5.06 1.65 9.88
C ILE A 96 4.55 2.14 8.54
N GLU A 97 4.20 3.42 8.50
CA GLU A 97 3.88 4.11 7.26
C GLU A 97 5.15 4.74 6.69
N THR A 98 5.39 4.54 5.42
CA THR A 98 6.49 5.16 4.67
C THR A 98 6.06 5.50 3.24
N ALA A 99 6.89 6.24 2.53
CA ALA A 99 6.67 6.50 1.10
C ALA A 99 6.92 5.23 0.29
N GLY A 100 6.02 4.94 -0.64
CA GLY A 100 6.23 3.89 -1.63
C GLY A 100 7.19 4.31 -2.74
N SER A 101 7.40 3.43 -3.71
CA SER A 101 8.27 3.67 -4.87
C SER A 101 7.77 4.81 -5.78
N PHE A 102 6.48 5.12 -5.72
CA PHE A 102 5.86 6.19 -6.47
C PHE A 102 5.52 7.37 -5.55
N ARG A 103 5.70 8.60 -6.01
CA ARG A 103 5.58 9.85 -5.23
C ARG A 103 4.29 10.02 -4.41
N SER A 104 3.19 9.39 -4.80
CA SER A 104 1.89 9.48 -4.12
C SER A 104 1.45 8.19 -3.46
N GLU A 105 2.28 7.17 -3.47
CA GLU A 105 1.97 5.88 -2.88
C GLU A 105 2.32 5.90 -1.39
N ARG A 106 1.36 5.49 -0.57
CA ARG A 106 1.59 5.22 0.85
C ARG A 106 1.85 3.73 1.01
N LEU A 107 2.96 3.39 1.61
CA LEU A 107 3.32 2.02 1.89
C LEU A 107 3.18 1.76 3.39
N PHE A 108 2.41 0.74 3.74
CA PHE A 108 2.28 0.26 5.10
C PHE A 108 3.10 -1.03 5.25
N LEU A 109 4.06 -0.99 6.16
CA LEU A 109 4.94 -2.11 6.44
C LEU A 109 4.65 -2.66 7.84
N LEU A 110 4.52 -3.97 7.93
CA LEU A 110 4.50 -4.72 9.18
C LEU A 110 5.92 -5.21 9.45
N ALA A 111 6.52 -4.78 10.55
CA ALA A 111 7.79 -5.28 11.04
C ALA A 111 7.54 -6.18 12.26
N GLU A 112 7.92 -7.44 12.16
CA GLU A 112 7.87 -8.43 13.24
C GLU A 112 9.28 -8.69 13.75
N VAL A 113 9.48 -8.47 15.04
CA VAL A 113 10.76 -8.68 15.75
C VAL A 113 10.55 -9.74 16.82
N ASP A 114 11.36 -10.77 16.80
CA ASP A 114 11.35 -11.83 17.80
C ASP A 114 11.71 -11.26 19.18
N VAL A 115 10.91 -11.55 20.21
CA VAL A 115 11.13 -11.09 21.59
C VAL A 115 12.41 -11.66 22.16
N LEU A 116 12.76 -12.91 21.81
CA LEU A 116 13.94 -13.59 22.30
C LEU A 116 15.20 -13.29 21.49
N SER A 117 15.05 -12.84 20.24
CA SER A 117 16.14 -12.57 19.33
C SER A 117 15.89 -11.28 18.56
N SER A 118 16.17 -10.14 19.17
CA SER A 118 15.97 -8.81 18.59
C SER A 118 16.74 -8.55 17.28
N THR A 119 17.60 -9.46 16.86
CA THR A 119 18.36 -9.37 15.62
C THR A 119 17.60 -9.82 14.39
N LYS A 120 16.51 -10.59 14.56
CA LYS A 120 15.70 -11.08 13.45
C LYS A 120 14.45 -10.21 13.29
N THR A 121 14.47 -9.37 12.27
CA THR A 121 13.32 -8.56 11.89
C THR A 121 12.80 -9.03 10.53
N HIS A 122 11.53 -9.28 10.46
CA HIS A 122 10.83 -9.66 9.23
C HIS A 122 9.92 -8.52 8.80
N PHE A 123 10.02 -8.13 7.54
CA PHE A 123 9.24 -7.04 6.98
C PHE A 123 8.24 -7.57 5.95
N PHE A 124 7.01 -7.05 6.02
CA PHE A 124 5.92 -7.42 5.12
C PHE A 124 5.13 -6.19 4.70
N ARG A 125 4.53 -6.22 3.51
CA ARG A 125 3.55 -5.22 3.10
C ARG A 125 2.25 -5.49 3.85
N ALA A 126 1.88 -4.60 4.76
CA ALA A 126 0.72 -4.79 5.63
C ALA A 126 -0.63 -4.62 4.90
N SER A 127 -0.66 -3.78 3.86
CA SER A 127 -1.87 -3.51 3.07
C SER A 127 -2.08 -4.45 1.87
N GLU A 128 -1.23 -5.47 1.70
CA GLU A 128 -1.30 -6.41 0.58
C GLU A 128 -1.23 -7.86 1.06
N LEU A 129 -2.13 -8.68 0.54
CA LEU A 129 -2.19 -10.10 0.82
C LEU A 129 -2.00 -10.92 -0.45
N TYR A 130 -1.23 -11.98 -0.36
CA TYR A 130 -1.14 -13.02 -1.38
C TYR A 130 -2.10 -14.15 -1.05
N ILE A 131 -3.03 -14.41 -1.97
CA ILE A 131 -4.09 -15.38 -1.81
C ILE A 131 -3.90 -16.51 -2.82
N LYS A 132 -3.72 -17.71 -2.31
CA LYS A 132 -3.69 -18.92 -3.10
C LYS A 132 -5.08 -19.53 -3.15
N LEU A 133 -5.63 -19.67 -4.35
CA LEU A 133 -6.92 -20.32 -4.57
C LEU A 133 -6.80 -21.85 -4.61
N MET A 134 -7.89 -22.51 -4.30
CA MET A 134 -8.04 -23.95 -4.56
C MET A 134 -8.11 -24.20 -6.07
N LYS A 135 -7.75 -25.38 -6.53
CA LYS A 135 -7.76 -25.73 -7.97
C LYS A 135 -9.15 -25.62 -8.61
N SER A 136 -10.21 -25.79 -7.82
CA SER A 136 -11.61 -25.70 -8.24
C SER A 136 -12.12 -24.26 -8.35
N THR A 137 -11.38 -23.26 -7.88
CA THR A 137 -11.83 -21.87 -7.80
C THR A 137 -11.09 -21.03 -8.85
N THR A 138 -11.86 -20.33 -9.69
CA THR A 138 -11.32 -19.39 -10.67
C THR A 138 -11.09 -18.01 -10.04
N SER A 139 -10.18 -17.22 -10.61
CA SER A 139 -9.96 -15.83 -10.18
C SER A 139 -11.25 -15.00 -10.29
N SER A 140 -11.99 -15.15 -11.38
CA SER A 140 -13.24 -14.43 -11.59
C SER A 140 -14.31 -14.76 -10.56
N SER A 141 -14.46 -16.04 -10.18
CA SER A 141 -15.39 -16.44 -9.14
C SER A 141 -15.00 -15.89 -7.77
N PHE A 142 -13.71 -15.87 -7.46
CA PHE A 142 -13.19 -15.25 -6.24
C PHE A 142 -13.47 -13.74 -6.21
N GLU A 143 -13.19 -13.02 -7.31
CA GLU A 143 -13.40 -11.57 -7.40
C GLU A 143 -14.88 -11.18 -7.25
N GLN A 144 -15.81 -12.00 -7.78
CA GLN A 144 -17.26 -11.79 -7.62
C GLN A 144 -17.73 -11.92 -6.18
N GLY A 145 -17.07 -12.77 -5.38
CA GLY A 145 -17.37 -12.93 -3.95
C GLY A 145 -16.66 -11.94 -3.03
N LEU A 146 -15.83 -11.04 -3.60
CA LEU A 146 -15.02 -10.11 -2.82
C LEU A 146 -15.81 -8.83 -2.49
N ASP A 147 -15.69 -8.36 -1.24
CA ASP A 147 -16.17 -7.02 -0.86
C ASP A 147 -15.29 -5.96 -1.53
N ILE A 148 -15.77 -5.42 -2.66
CA ILE A 148 -15.04 -4.46 -3.50
C ILE A 148 -14.79 -3.10 -2.83
N GLU A 149 -15.53 -2.77 -1.80
CA GLU A 149 -15.31 -1.53 -1.03
C GLU A 149 -14.09 -1.68 -0.11
N LYS A 150 -13.87 -2.86 0.44
CA LYS A 150 -12.77 -3.16 1.35
C LYS A 150 -11.52 -3.69 0.65
N PHE A 151 -11.70 -4.42 -0.45
CA PHE A 151 -10.61 -5.16 -1.10
C PHE A 151 -10.58 -4.96 -2.60
N LYS A 152 -9.40 -5.09 -3.20
CA LYS A 152 -9.20 -5.03 -4.64
C LYS A 152 -8.13 -6.01 -5.07
N VAL A 153 -8.44 -6.85 -6.05
CA VAL A 153 -7.39 -7.62 -6.74
C VAL A 153 -6.59 -6.67 -7.62
N ILE A 154 -5.30 -6.52 -7.34
CA ILE A 154 -4.41 -5.61 -8.07
C ILE A 154 -3.47 -6.35 -9.02
N GLY A 155 -3.40 -7.67 -8.93
CA GLY A 155 -2.57 -8.46 -9.81
C GLY A 155 -2.51 -9.94 -9.45
N LYS A 156 -1.63 -10.64 -10.15
CA LYS A 156 -1.33 -12.05 -9.94
C LYS A 156 0.17 -12.24 -9.97
N ASN A 157 0.70 -12.94 -8.98
CA ASN A 157 2.11 -13.34 -8.97
C ASN A 157 2.32 -14.43 -10.03
N SER A 158 3.12 -14.14 -11.05
CA SER A 158 3.37 -15.05 -12.17
C SER A 158 4.10 -16.33 -11.75
N SER A 159 4.95 -16.26 -10.72
CA SER A 159 5.76 -17.40 -10.28
C SER A 159 4.96 -18.38 -9.42
N THR A 160 4.08 -17.88 -8.55
CA THR A 160 3.33 -18.71 -7.59
C THR A 160 1.87 -18.91 -7.97
N GLY A 161 1.37 -18.11 -8.92
CA GLY A 161 -0.05 -18.09 -9.32
C GLY A 161 -0.99 -17.49 -8.27
N GLU A 162 -0.46 -16.90 -7.19
CA GLU A 162 -1.25 -16.26 -6.13
C GLU A 162 -1.82 -14.94 -6.61
N LEU A 163 -3.05 -14.62 -6.20
CA LEU A 163 -3.64 -13.32 -6.41
C LEU A 163 -3.07 -12.32 -5.39
N ILE A 164 -2.86 -11.09 -5.82
CA ILE A 164 -2.44 -9.99 -4.97
C ILE A 164 -3.66 -9.15 -4.67
N VAL A 165 -4.07 -9.11 -3.40
CA VAL A 165 -5.24 -8.37 -2.93
C VAL A 165 -4.80 -7.21 -2.07
N GLN A 166 -5.20 -6.01 -2.45
CA GLN A 166 -5.00 -4.78 -1.70
C GLN A 166 -6.15 -4.53 -0.75
N ILE A 167 -5.83 -4.15 0.49
CA ILE A 167 -6.77 -3.66 1.49
C ILE A 167 -6.98 -2.16 1.25
N ARG A 168 -8.20 -1.73 0.88
CA ARG A 168 -8.49 -0.33 0.55
C ARG A 168 -8.57 0.56 1.78
N ASN A 169 -9.30 0.11 2.80
CA ASN A 169 -9.47 0.80 4.07
C ASN A 169 -8.58 0.13 5.11
N PHE A 170 -7.27 0.38 4.99
CA PHE A 170 -6.27 -0.25 5.84
C PHE A 170 -6.39 0.26 7.29
N SER A 171 -6.55 -0.69 8.22
CA SER A 171 -6.49 -0.46 9.67
C SER A 171 -5.55 -1.48 10.29
N PRO A 172 -4.50 -1.04 11.00
CA PRO A 172 -3.51 -1.93 11.59
C PRO A 172 -4.12 -2.95 12.57
N GLU A 173 -5.12 -2.56 13.34
CA GLU A 173 -5.78 -3.40 14.34
C GLU A 173 -6.50 -4.59 13.69
N ASN A 174 -6.90 -4.45 12.44
CA ASN A 174 -7.67 -5.46 11.72
C ASN A 174 -6.83 -6.47 10.93
N LEU A 175 -5.50 -6.45 11.04
CA LEU A 175 -4.61 -7.33 10.26
C LEU A 175 -4.90 -8.81 10.51
N HIS A 176 -5.07 -9.22 11.77
CA HIS A 176 -5.44 -10.59 12.13
C HIS A 176 -6.82 -10.97 11.59
N ALA A 177 -7.81 -10.11 11.82
CA ALA A 177 -9.17 -10.34 11.37
C ALA A 177 -9.22 -10.46 9.84
N THR A 178 -8.50 -9.60 9.12
CA THR A 178 -8.44 -9.61 7.65
C THR A 178 -7.80 -10.90 7.13
N LYS A 179 -6.67 -11.34 7.71
CA LYS A 179 -6.04 -12.60 7.33
C LYS A 179 -6.95 -13.79 7.57
N ASN A 180 -7.62 -13.83 8.74
CA ASN A 180 -8.54 -14.90 9.09
C ASN A 180 -9.78 -14.90 8.19
N TYR A 181 -10.31 -13.73 7.84
CA TYR A 181 -11.40 -13.59 6.88
C TYR A 181 -11.08 -14.29 5.56
N PHE A 182 -9.92 -14.02 4.98
CA PHE A 182 -9.52 -14.68 3.73
C PHE A 182 -9.24 -16.17 3.90
N ASN A 183 -8.63 -16.58 5.02
CA ASN A 183 -8.39 -18.02 5.29
C ASN A 183 -9.70 -18.82 5.45
N SER A 184 -10.77 -18.20 5.92
CA SER A 184 -12.09 -18.83 6.06
C SER A 184 -12.96 -18.72 4.80
N MET A 185 -12.53 -17.93 3.80
CA MET A 185 -13.31 -17.69 2.59
C MET A 185 -13.35 -18.95 1.70
N PRO A 186 -14.54 -19.38 1.22
CA PRO A 186 -14.65 -20.52 0.32
C PRO A 186 -13.78 -20.40 -0.91
N GLY A 187 -13.08 -21.45 -1.27
CA GLY A 187 -12.19 -21.46 -2.43
C GLY A 187 -10.79 -20.90 -2.21
N VAL A 188 -10.50 -20.37 -1.02
CA VAL A 188 -9.14 -19.97 -0.63
C VAL A 188 -8.41 -21.15 -0.01
N LYS A 189 -7.20 -21.44 -0.51
CA LYS A 189 -6.33 -22.47 0.03
C LYS A 189 -5.43 -21.94 1.15
N SER A 190 -4.89 -20.74 0.97
CA SER A 190 -4.01 -20.10 1.96
C SER A 190 -3.87 -18.60 1.68
N THR A 191 -3.60 -17.86 2.75
CA THR A 191 -3.37 -16.40 2.71
C THR A 191 -2.06 -16.08 3.43
N ARG A 192 -1.24 -15.19 2.83
CA ARG A 192 -0.01 -14.69 3.45
C ARG A 192 0.23 -13.24 3.12
N PHE A 193 0.99 -12.54 3.95
CA PHE A 193 1.49 -11.22 3.63
C PHE A 193 2.63 -11.29 2.61
N SER A 194 2.77 -10.24 1.81
CA SER A 194 3.88 -10.08 0.88
C SER A 194 5.14 -9.69 1.66
N SER A 195 6.22 -10.45 1.52
CA SER A 195 7.52 -10.04 2.08
C SER A 195 7.98 -8.73 1.44
N TRP A 196 8.60 -7.88 2.24
CA TRP A 196 9.18 -6.64 1.77
C TRP A 196 10.69 -6.63 2.07
N HIS A 197 11.47 -6.10 1.16
CA HIS A 197 12.90 -5.90 1.29
C HIS A 197 13.20 -4.46 0.91
N SER A 198 14.05 -3.79 1.67
CA SER A 198 14.54 -2.46 1.30
C SER A 198 15.29 -2.56 -0.02
N ALA A 199 14.99 -1.67 -0.94
CA ALA A 199 15.84 -1.48 -2.11
C ALA A 199 17.08 -0.70 -1.64
N HIS A 200 18.20 -1.39 -1.50
CA HIS A 200 19.51 -0.77 -1.32
C HIS A 200 20.10 -0.43 -2.67
#